data_10009a2d881eaa32ac94c1a78a56d9bb
#
_entry.id   10009a2d881eaa32ac94c1a78a56d9bb
#
_cell.length_a   1.000
_cell.length_b   1.000
_cell.length_c   1.000
_cell.angle_alpha   90.00
_cell.angle_beta   90.00
_cell.angle_gamma   90.00
#
_symmetry.space_group_name_H-M   'P 1'
#
loop_
_entity.id
_entity.type
_entity.pdbx_description
1 polymer ?
#
loop_
_entity_poly.entity_id
_entity_poly.type
_entity_poly.pdbx_seq_one_letter_code
_entity_poly.pdbx_strand_id
1 'polypeptide(L)'
;MKLIYTTTSPLARKCRIILRELGLTDKIEEIITTTRSEDSLIMSYNPNGMVPTLETDEGYTICESTVICNYLEKQSKNKEFVPQEEQEYWQIIGLDAIASQMLESVVSRARDTKFKPKEFHFPAGIKYEQRRVQRGLDFLEKKSSIFINKVNRLHITLGMVCLVLDNVFPDEKW
;
A
#
# COMPACT_ATOMS: atom_id res chain seq x y z
N MET A 1 19.62 4.20 2.20
CA MET A 1 18.43 4.07 1.32
C MET A 1 17.57 5.33 1.41
N LYS A 2 16.75 5.63 0.36
CA LYS A 2 15.80 6.77 0.37
C LYS A 2 14.42 6.30 -0.06
N LEU A 3 13.39 6.63 0.72
CA LEU A 3 11.99 6.37 0.37
C LEU A 3 11.31 7.66 -0.08
N ILE A 4 11.01 7.75 -1.36
CA ILE A 4 10.36 8.90 -1.97
C ILE A 4 8.83 8.69 -1.88
N TYR A 5 8.11 9.68 -1.30
CA TYR A 5 6.70 9.54 -1.01
C TYR A 5 5.92 10.87 -1.06
N THR A 6 4.61 10.78 -1.11
CA THR A 6 3.71 11.90 -0.81
C THR A 6 2.96 11.64 0.50
N THR A 7 2.60 12.69 1.22
CA THR A 7 1.89 12.57 2.51
C THR A 7 0.48 11.99 2.38
N THR A 8 -0.12 12.07 1.19
CA THR A 8 -1.49 11.63 0.91
C THR A 8 -1.58 10.22 0.33
N SER A 9 -0.46 9.63 -0.11
CA SER A 9 -0.48 8.28 -0.70
C SER A 9 -0.65 7.19 0.36
N PRO A 10 -1.73 6.41 0.35
CA PRO A 10 -1.90 5.29 1.28
C PRO A 10 -0.92 4.15 1.00
N LEU A 11 -0.52 3.94 -0.26
CA LEU A 11 0.50 2.96 -0.66
C LEU A 11 1.87 3.32 -0.09
N ALA A 12 2.24 4.61 -0.13
CA ALA A 12 3.47 5.08 0.50
C ALA A 12 3.38 5.01 2.03
N ARG A 13 2.23 5.30 2.62
CA ARG A 13 1.99 5.18 4.06
C ARG A 13 2.14 3.73 4.53
N LYS A 14 1.64 2.75 3.76
CA LYS A 14 1.88 1.32 4.00
C LYS A 14 3.37 1.04 4.15
N CYS A 15 4.19 1.43 3.18
CA CYS A 15 5.64 1.21 3.23
C CYS A 15 6.30 1.90 4.44
N ARG A 16 5.86 3.12 4.76
CA ARG A 16 6.37 3.91 5.89
C ARG A 16 6.04 3.29 7.25
N ILE A 17 4.88 2.66 7.40
CA ILE A 17 4.54 1.92 8.62
C ILE A 17 5.38 0.64 8.69
N ILE A 18 5.44 -0.13 7.60
CA ILE A 18 6.20 -1.38 7.57
C ILE A 18 7.69 -1.16 7.85
N LEU A 19 8.33 -0.11 7.31
CA LEU A 19 9.73 0.17 7.62
C LEU A 19 9.97 0.43 9.11
N ARG A 20 8.98 1.03 9.82
CA ARG A 20 9.05 1.27 11.27
C ARG A 20 8.91 -0.03 12.05
N GLU A 21 7.93 -0.85 11.71
CA GLU A 21 7.75 -2.19 12.31
C GLU A 21 8.97 -3.08 12.12
N LEU A 22 9.67 -2.91 11.01
CA LEU A 22 10.90 -3.64 10.70
C LEU A 22 12.16 -3.06 11.37
N GLY A 23 12.05 -1.94 12.10
CA GLY A 23 13.18 -1.27 12.76
C GLY A 23 14.20 -0.67 11.79
N LEU A 24 13.74 -0.18 10.62
CA LEU A 24 14.60 0.36 9.57
C LEU A 24 14.60 1.90 9.49
N THR A 25 14.00 2.58 10.46
CA THR A 25 13.82 4.04 10.45
C THR A 25 15.15 4.79 10.30
N ASP A 26 16.19 4.35 11.00
CA ASP A 26 17.50 5.00 10.98
C ASP A 26 18.33 4.71 9.71
N LYS A 27 17.86 3.78 8.88
CA LYS A 27 18.54 3.36 7.64
C LYS A 27 17.92 3.96 6.38
N ILE A 28 16.77 4.58 6.50
CA ILE A 28 15.99 5.06 5.36
C ILE A 28 15.62 6.52 5.55
N GLU A 29 16.17 7.37 4.68
CA GLU A 29 15.78 8.76 4.56
C GLU A 29 14.40 8.84 3.88
N GLU A 30 13.44 9.48 4.52
CA GLU A 30 12.11 9.70 3.97
C GLU A 30 12.03 11.05 3.25
N ILE A 31 11.85 11.06 1.92
CA ILE A 31 11.85 12.26 1.08
C ILE A 31 10.44 12.54 0.56
N ILE A 32 9.91 13.71 0.89
CA ILE A 32 8.59 14.18 0.41
C ILE A 32 8.74 14.73 -1.01
N THR A 33 7.78 14.36 -1.87
CA THR A 33 7.69 14.86 -3.26
C THR A 33 6.24 15.15 -3.65
N THR A 34 6.04 15.59 -4.88
CA THR A 34 4.74 15.68 -5.57
C THR A 34 4.72 14.68 -6.73
N THR A 35 3.55 14.38 -7.30
CA THR A 35 3.40 13.40 -8.40
C THR A 35 2.66 13.96 -9.62
N ARG A 36 2.35 15.27 -9.63
CA ARG A 36 1.51 15.90 -10.67
C ARG A 36 2.22 16.98 -11.48
N SER A 37 3.55 17.03 -11.41
CA SER A 37 4.38 17.95 -12.18
C SER A 37 5.49 17.18 -12.86
N GLU A 38 5.77 17.50 -14.11
CA GLU A 38 6.90 16.93 -14.86
C GLU A 38 8.25 17.30 -14.24
N ASP A 39 8.32 18.45 -13.55
CA ASP A 39 9.51 18.90 -12.82
C ASP A 39 9.61 18.29 -11.40
N SER A 40 8.73 17.37 -11.06
CA SER A 40 8.74 16.77 -9.73
C SER A 40 9.97 15.91 -9.51
N LEU A 41 10.53 15.98 -8.29
CA LEU A 41 11.67 15.17 -7.87
C LEU A 41 11.48 13.66 -8.15
N ILE A 42 10.24 13.16 -8.05
CA ILE A 42 9.97 11.74 -8.31
C ILE A 42 10.39 11.30 -9.71
N MET A 43 10.38 12.19 -10.71
CA MET A 43 10.74 11.86 -12.09
C MET A 43 12.21 11.44 -12.24
N SER A 44 13.10 11.89 -11.34
CA SER A 44 14.51 11.47 -11.32
C SER A 44 14.71 10.07 -10.71
N TYR A 45 13.72 9.54 -9.98
CA TYR A 45 13.76 8.22 -9.34
C TYR A 45 12.88 7.19 -10.05
N ASN A 46 11.74 7.62 -10.58
CA ASN A 46 10.76 6.74 -11.21
C ASN A 46 10.17 7.42 -12.45
N PRO A 47 10.47 6.93 -13.65
CA PRO A 47 9.97 7.54 -14.88
C PRO A 47 8.44 7.57 -15.02
N ASN A 48 7.72 6.71 -14.23
CA ASN A 48 6.27 6.73 -14.17
C ASN A 48 5.71 7.80 -13.21
N GLY A 49 6.56 8.56 -12.51
CA GLY A 49 6.14 9.57 -11.55
C GLY A 49 5.31 9.05 -10.37
N MET A 50 5.46 7.78 -10.01
CA MET A 50 4.64 7.10 -9.01
C MET A 50 5.37 6.97 -7.67
N VAL A 51 4.62 7.12 -6.58
CA VAL A 51 5.09 6.86 -5.22
C VAL A 51 4.28 5.72 -4.60
N PRO A 52 4.90 4.90 -3.69
CA PRO A 52 6.26 4.99 -3.19
C PRO A 52 7.30 4.52 -4.20
N THR A 53 8.51 5.07 -4.09
CA THR A 53 9.72 4.61 -4.78
C THR A 53 10.85 4.57 -3.77
N LEU A 54 11.62 3.47 -3.75
CA LEU A 54 12.78 3.28 -2.88
C LEU A 54 14.05 3.30 -3.70
N GLU A 55 15.00 4.18 -3.36
CA GLU A 55 16.39 4.11 -3.82
C GLU A 55 17.20 3.30 -2.81
N THR A 56 17.89 2.26 -3.28
CA THR A 56 18.74 1.41 -2.44
C THR A 56 20.11 2.04 -2.20
N ASP A 57 20.90 1.49 -1.30
CA ASP A 57 22.27 1.97 -1.05
C ASP A 57 23.20 1.69 -2.25
N GLU A 58 22.86 0.70 -3.08
CA GLU A 58 23.56 0.38 -4.33
C GLU A 58 23.16 1.29 -5.51
N GLY A 59 22.21 2.23 -5.31
CA GLY A 59 21.84 3.25 -6.28
C GLY A 59 20.82 2.81 -7.34
N TYR A 60 20.16 1.65 -7.22
CA TYR A 60 19.02 1.30 -8.08
C TYR A 60 17.69 1.58 -7.39
N THR A 61 16.64 1.75 -8.15
CA THR A 61 15.30 2.06 -7.64
C THR A 61 14.39 0.84 -7.67
N ILE A 62 13.56 0.73 -6.64
CA ILE A 62 12.49 -0.26 -6.50
C ILE A 62 11.17 0.50 -6.48
N CYS A 63 10.26 0.13 -7.37
CA CYS A 63 8.93 0.68 -7.47
C CYS A 63 7.90 -0.41 -7.10
N GLU A 64 6.66 0.02 -6.87
CA GLU A 64 5.54 -0.77 -6.42
C GLU A 64 5.64 -1.14 -4.92
N SER A 65 4.58 -0.81 -4.17
CA SER A 65 4.60 -0.88 -2.71
C SER A 65 4.85 -2.29 -2.17
N THR A 66 4.32 -3.33 -2.83
CA THR A 66 4.50 -4.72 -2.40
C THR A 66 5.94 -5.21 -2.61
N VAL A 67 6.57 -4.77 -3.71
CA VAL A 67 7.98 -5.10 -4.00
C VAL A 67 8.91 -4.38 -3.01
N ILE A 68 8.62 -3.11 -2.71
CA ILE A 68 9.34 -2.36 -1.67
C ILE A 68 9.23 -3.07 -0.33
N CYS A 69 8.03 -3.47 0.10
CA CYS A 69 7.84 -4.21 1.35
C CYS A 69 8.64 -5.51 1.38
N ASN A 70 8.64 -6.30 0.30
CA ASN A 70 9.44 -7.53 0.19
C ASN A 70 10.95 -7.26 0.34
N TYR A 71 11.42 -6.16 -0.24
CA TYR A 71 12.83 -5.76 -0.09
C TYR A 71 13.14 -5.36 1.35
N LEU A 72 12.29 -4.53 1.97
CA LEU A 72 12.46 -4.08 3.36
C LEU A 72 12.47 -5.25 4.35
N GLU A 73 11.58 -6.24 4.18
CA GLU A 73 11.54 -7.45 5.00
C GLU A 73 12.87 -8.22 4.95
N LYS A 74 13.51 -8.30 3.78
CA LYS A 74 14.83 -8.92 3.63
C LYS A 74 15.97 -8.14 4.30
N GLN A 75 15.83 -6.81 4.44
CA GLN A 75 16.82 -5.96 5.12
C GLN A 75 16.67 -5.98 6.65
N SER A 76 15.56 -6.49 7.16
CA SER A 76 15.24 -6.47 8.59
C SER A 76 15.76 -7.72 9.29
N LYS A 77 16.13 -7.52 10.57
CA LYS A 77 16.40 -8.59 11.52
C LYS A 77 15.19 -8.91 12.41
N ASN A 78 14.08 -8.18 12.26
CA ASN A 78 12.86 -8.40 13.04
C ASN A 78 12.09 -9.62 12.55
N LYS A 79 12.38 -10.76 13.17
CA LYS A 79 11.73 -12.04 12.86
C LYS A 79 10.33 -12.19 13.44
N GLU A 80 9.89 -11.24 14.27
CA GLU A 80 8.53 -11.28 14.83
C GLU A 80 7.49 -10.76 13.85
N PHE A 81 7.87 -9.76 13.04
CA PHE A 81 6.99 -9.17 12.03
C PHE A 81 6.89 -10.02 10.75
N VAL A 82 7.98 -10.67 10.36
CA VAL A 82 8.06 -11.50 9.14
C VAL A 82 7.90 -12.96 9.52
N PRO A 83 6.88 -13.68 9.02
CA PRO A 83 6.75 -15.12 9.26
C PRO A 83 8.00 -15.89 8.82
N GLN A 84 8.46 -16.81 9.67
CA GLN A 84 9.69 -17.58 9.41
C GLN A 84 9.43 -18.92 8.73
N GLU A 85 8.24 -19.48 8.94
CA GLU A 85 7.80 -20.69 8.25
C GLU A 85 7.40 -20.35 6.82
N GLU A 86 7.93 -21.08 5.84
CA GLU A 86 7.76 -20.79 4.42
C GLU A 86 6.28 -20.82 4.01
N GLN A 87 5.53 -21.81 4.50
CA GLN A 87 4.10 -21.92 4.19
C GLN A 87 3.30 -20.75 4.76
N GLU A 88 3.57 -20.33 5.99
CA GLU A 88 2.93 -19.18 6.61
C GLU A 88 3.29 -17.89 5.86
N TYR A 89 4.57 -17.73 5.50
CA TYR A 89 5.04 -16.58 4.73
C TYR A 89 4.27 -16.43 3.42
N TRP A 90 4.18 -17.50 2.60
CA TRP A 90 3.47 -17.44 1.33
C TRP A 90 1.96 -17.23 1.50
N GLN A 91 1.38 -17.77 2.57
CA GLN A 91 -0.03 -17.53 2.89
C GLN A 91 -0.27 -16.04 3.21
N ILE A 92 0.56 -15.41 4.03
CA ILE A 92 0.46 -13.98 4.35
C ILE A 92 0.71 -13.12 3.12
N ILE A 93 1.74 -13.43 2.31
CA ILE A 93 2.02 -12.70 1.06
C ILE A 93 0.84 -12.77 0.08
N GLY A 94 0.23 -13.95 -0.08
CA GLY A 94 -0.94 -14.14 -0.94
C GLY A 94 -2.14 -13.32 -0.48
N LEU A 95 -2.42 -13.28 0.81
CA LEU A 95 -3.50 -12.47 1.38
C LEU A 95 -3.18 -10.96 1.33
N ASP A 96 -1.93 -10.57 1.57
CA ASP A 96 -1.48 -9.17 1.40
C ASP A 96 -1.61 -8.70 -0.05
N ALA A 97 -1.38 -9.57 -1.03
CA ALA A 97 -1.60 -9.24 -2.44
C ALA A 97 -3.09 -8.93 -2.72
N ILE A 98 -4.02 -9.71 -2.15
CA ILE A 98 -5.46 -9.43 -2.23
C ILE A 98 -5.78 -8.07 -1.59
N ALA A 99 -5.30 -7.82 -0.39
CA ALA A 99 -5.50 -6.55 0.32
C ALA A 99 -4.88 -5.37 -0.46
N SER A 100 -3.71 -5.56 -1.08
CA SER A 100 -3.05 -4.55 -1.92
C SER A 100 -3.88 -4.21 -3.16
N GLN A 101 -4.46 -5.21 -3.83
CA GLN A 101 -5.38 -4.98 -4.95
C GLN A 101 -6.66 -4.25 -4.53
N MET A 102 -7.17 -4.53 -3.32
CA MET A 102 -8.28 -3.76 -2.74
C MET A 102 -7.86 -2.31 -2.53
N LEU A 103 -6.69 -2.06 -1.97
CA LEU A 103 -6.16 -0.71 -1.76
C LEU A 103 -6.03 0.06 -3.07
N GLU A 104 -5.52 -0.56 -4.14
CA GLU A 104 -5.48 0.03 -5.48
C GLU A 104 -6.90 0.37 -6.00
N SER A 105 -7.87 -0.53 -5.81
CA SER A 105 -9.26 -0.30 -6.20
C SER A 105 -9.87 0.89 -5.45
N VAL A 106 -9.66 1.01 -4.15
CA VAL A 106 -10.13 2.15 -3.35
C VAL A 106 -9.48 3.45 -3.80
N VAL A 107 -8.17 3.43 -4.04
CA VAL A 107 -7.42 4.61 -4.52
C VAL A 107 -7.86 5.02 -5.93
N SER A 108 -8.05 4.08 -6.84
CA SER A 108 -8.56 4.35 -8.20
C SER A 108 -9.93 4.99 -8.14
N ARG A 109 -10.85 4.43 -7.35
CA ARG A 109 -12.18 4.99 -7.12
C ARG A 109 -12.14 6.39 -6.50
N ALA A 110 -11.24 6.61 -5.54
CA ALA A 110 -11.03 7.93 -4.94
C ALA A 110 -10.55 8.96 -5.97
N ARG A 111 -9.63 8.58 -6.85
CA ARG A 111 -9.18 9.44 -7.96
C ARG A 111 -10.33 9.81 -8.89
N ASP A 112 -11.17 8.85 -9.25
CA ASP A 112 -12.30 9.09 -10.14
C ASP A 112 -13.39 9.95 -9.50
N THR A 113 -13.67 9.80 -8.21
CA THR A 113 -14.78 10.50 -7.55
C THR A 113 -14.40 11.84 -6.93
N LYS A 114 -13.12 12.03 -6.49
CA LYS A 114 -12.70 13.24 -5.76
C LYS A 114 -11.89 14.22 -6.61
N PHE A 115 -11.23 13.74 -7.66
CA PHE A 115 -10.33 14.57 -8.47
C PHE A 115 -10.79 14.79 -9.91
N LYS A 116 -11.82 14.08 -10.37
CA LYS A 116 -12.46 14.34 -11.66
C LYS A 116 -13.77 15.09 -11.47
N PRO A 117 -14.11 16.05 -12.35
CA PRO A 117 -15.45 16.63 -12.42
C PRO A 117 -16.51 15.55 -12.62
N LYS A 118 -17.72 15.74 -12.07
CA LYS A 118 -18.79 14.74 -12.09
C LYS A 118 -19.19 14.26 -13.49
N GLU A 119 -19.11 15.13 -14.47
CA GLU A 119 -19.39 14.84 -15.89
C GLU A 119 -18.42 13.82 -16.51
N PHE A 120 -17.24 13.65 -15.90
CA PHE A 120 -16.23 12.64 -16.32
C PHE A 120 -16.25 11.39 -15.46
N HIS A 121 -17.19 11.26 -14.54
CA HIS A 121 -17.34 10.03 -13.77
C HIS A 121 -17.87 8.91 -14.64
N PHE A 122 -17.35 7.69 -14.41
CA PHE A 122 -17.88 6.47 -15.03
C PHE A 122 -18.58 5.61 -13.95
N PRO A 123 -19.90 5.79 -13.73
CA PRO A 123 -20.61 5.16 -12.61
C PRO A 123 -20.50 3.64 -12.56
N ALA A 124 -20.52 2.99 -13.73
CA ALA A 124 -20.37 1.53 -13.81
C ALA A 124 -18.97 1.06 -13.35
N GLY A 125 -17.91 1.78 -13.72
CA GLY A 125 -16.54 1.52 -13.28
C GLY A 125 -16.37 1.75 -11.77
N ILE A 126 -16.88 2.86 -11.26
CA ILE A 126 -16.87 3.17 -9.83
C ILE A 126 -17.55 2.07 -9.02
N LYS A 127 -18.73 1.61 -9.46
CA LYS A 127 -19.46 0.51 -8.82
C LYS A 127 -18.74 -0.84 -8.94
N TYR A 128 -18.04 -1.05 -10.04
CA TYR A 128 -17.23 -2.27 -10.22
C TYR A 128 -16.09 -2.34 -9.20
N GLU A 129 -15.35 -1.24 -9.04
CA GLU A 129 -14.26 -1.16 -8.04
C GLU A 129 -14.79 -1.28 -6.60
N GLN A 130 -15.94 -0.68 -6.28
CA GLN A 130 -16.60 -0.86 -4.98
C GLN A 130 -16.90 -2.33 -4.70
N ARG A 131 -17.45 -3.04 -5.68
CA ARG A 131 -17.76 -4.48 -5.54
C ARG A 131 -16.50 -5.35 -5.42
N ARG A 132 -15.40 -4.96 -6.06
CA ARG A 132 -14.10 -5.67 -5.90
C ARG A 132 -13.64 -5.59 -4.45
N VAL A 133 -13.68 -4.40 -3.88
CA VAL A 133 -13.30 -4.18 -2.48
C VAL A 133 -14.19 -5.00 -1.55
N GLN A 134 -15.52 -4.93 -1.72
CA GLN A 134 -16.46 -5.70 -0.89
C GLN A 134 -16.19 -7.21 -0.95
N ARG A 135 -16.00 -7.77 -2.14
CA ARG A 135 -15.67 -9.20 -2.28
C ARG A 135 -14.35 -9.57 -1.59
N GLY A 136 -13.36 -8.67 -1.62
CA GLY A 136 -12.10 -8.85 -0.92
C GLY A 136 -12.28 -8.84 0.60
N LEU A 137 -13.05 -7.90 1.14
CA LEU A 137 -13.40 -7.84 2.56
C LEU A 137 -14.14 -9.10 3.00
N ASP A 138 -15.19 -9.52 2.27
CA ASP A 138 -15.95 -10.73 2.56
C ASP A 138 -15.08 -12.00 2.53
N PHE A 139 -14.10 -12.04 1.64
CA PHE A 139 -13.15 -13.16 1.56
C PHE A 139 -12.21 -13.18 2.75
N LEU A 140 -11.66 -12.03 3.15
CA LEU A 140 -10.73 -11.93 4.28
C LEU A 140 -11.43 -12.11 5.62
N GLU A 141 -12.68 -11.64 5.76
CA GLU A 141 -13.50 -11.87 6.94
C GLU A 141 -13.65 -13.37 7.25
N LYS A 142 -13.89 -14.20 6.22
CA LYS A 142 -13.95 -15.67 6.37
C LYS A 142 -12.63 -16.31 6.80
N LYS A 143 -11.54 -15.54 6.76
CA LYS A 143 -10.19 -15.96 7.17
C LYS A 143 -9.70 -15.22 8.42
N SER A 144 -10.62 -14.66 9.20
CA SER A 144 -10.32 -13.82 10.37
C SER A 144 -9.45 -14.50 11.43
N SER A 145 -9.44 -15.84 11.51
CA SER A 145 -8.54 -16.59 12.39
C SER A 145 -7.04 -16.30 12.14
N ILE A 146 -6.68 -15.85 10.93
CA ILE A 146 -5.30 -15.48 10.60
C ILE A 146 -4.88 -14.18 11.29
N PHE A 147 -5.84 -13.31 11.65
CA PHE A 147 -5.59 -12.02 12.30
C PHE A 147 -5.42 -12.09 13.81
N ILE A 148 -5.56 -13.26 14.43
CA ILE A 148 -5.45 -13.46 15.88
C ILE A 148 -3.99 -13.48 16.33
N ASN A 149 -3.08 -13.74 15.42
CA ASN A 149 -1.66 -13.90 15.69
C ASN A 149 -0.91 -12.54 15.65
N LYS A 150 0.40 -12.61 15.53
CA LYS A 150 1.28 -11.43 15.50
C LYS A 150 0.94 -10.47 14.34
N VAL A 151 1.08 -9.17 14.59
CA VAL A 151 0.96 -8.15 13.54
C VAL A 151 1.99 -8.40 12.45
N ASN A 152 1.56 -8.34 11.20
CA ASN A 152 2.38 -8.49 10.01
C ASN A 152 1.90 -7.53 8.90
N ARG A 153 2.53 -7.57 7.75
CA ARG A 153 2.23 -6.67 6.62
C ARG A 153 0.78 -6.68 6.16
N LEU A 154 0.09 -7.82 6.24
CA LEU A 154 -1.33 -7.93 5.87
C LEU A 154 -2.21 -7.03 6.74
N HIS A 155 -1.96 -6.97 8.05
CA HIS A 155 -2.68 -6.08 8.97
C HIS A 155 -2.50 -4.62 8.58
N ILE A 156 -1.27 -4.23 8.22
CA ILE A 156 -0.97 -2.86 7.79
C ILE A 156 -1.71 -2.52 6.49
N THR A 157 -1.69 -3.42 5.52
CA THR A 157 -2.35 -3.20 4.23
C THR A 157 -3.87 -3.09 4.39
N LEU A 158 -4.48 -3.98 5.18
CA LEU A 158 -5.91 -3.89 5.49
C LEU A 158 -6.26 -2.62 6.26
N GLY A 159 -5.44 -2.25 7.25
CA GLY A 159 -5.61 -0.98 7.95
C GLY A 159 -5.59 0.22 7.00
N MET A 160 -4.78 0.17 5.93
CA MET A 160 -4.80 1.23 4.91
C MET A 160 -6.06 1.20 4.05
N VAL A 161 -6.60 0.01 3.72
CA VAL A 161 -7.90 -0.11 3.02
C VAL A 161 -9.01 0.51 3.85
N CYS A 162 -9.15 0.10 5.11
CA CYS A 162 -10.16 0.63 6.05
C CYS A 162 -10.01 2.14 6.23
N LEU A 163 -8.79 2.62 6.46
CA LEU A 163 -8.50 4.05 6.63
C LEU A 163 -8.97 4.89 5.43
N VAL A 164 -8.74 4.40 4.20
CA VAL A 164 -9.16 5.13 3.00
C VAL A 164 -10.68 5.07 2.83
N LEU A 165 -11.30 3.91 3.11
CA LEU A 165 -12.75 3.78 3.08
C LEU A 165 -13.42 4.76 4.06
N ASP A 166 -12.99 4.78 5.31
CA ASP A 166 -13.54 5.66 6.35
C ASP A 166 -13.39 7.15 6.02
N ASN A 167 -12.22 7.55 5.51
CA ASN A 167 -11.95 8.97 5.26
C ASN A 167 -12.48 9.49 3.92
N VAL A 168 -12.56 8.63 2.91
CA VAL A 168 -12.94 9.05 1.55
C VAL A 168 -14.39 8.71 1.23
N PHE A 169 -14.91 7.65 1.80
CA PHE A 169 -16.26 7.13 1.57
C PHE A 169 -17.02 6.87 2.88
N PRO A 170 -17.11 7.86 3.80
CA PRO A 170 -17.66 7.68 5.15
C PRO A 170 -19.13 7.23 5.18
N ASP A 171 -19.88 7.44 4.11
CA ASP A 171 -21.29 7.05 4.01
C ASP A 171 -21.47 5.59 3.54
N GLU A 172 -20.39 4.90 3.18
CA GLU A 172 -20.44 3.50 2.76
C GLU A 172 -20.37 2.57 3.97
N LYS A 173 -21.27 1.61 4.00
CA LYS A 173 -21.21 0.49 4.93
C LYS A 173 -20.40 -0.63 4.26
N TRP A 174 -19.24 -0.87 4.80
CA TRP A 174 -18.32 -1.92 4.34
C TRP A 174 -18.04 -2.94 5.44
#